data_378bef581201850a076981febd8bafcd
#
_entry.id   378bef581201850a076981febd8bafcd
#
_cell.length_a   1.000
_cell.length_b   1.000
_cell.length_c   1.000
_cell.angle_alpha   90.00
_cell.angle_beta   90.00
_cell.angle_gamma   90.00
#
_symmetry.space_group_name_H-M   'P 1'
#
loop_
_entity.id
_entity.type
_entity.pdbx_description
1 polymer ?
#
loop_
_entity_poly.entity_id
_entity_poly.type
_entity_poly.pdbx_seq_one_letter_code
_entity_poly.pdbx_strand_id
1 'polypeptide(L)'
;MKFKSLILFFSVLVASCSSVTEMEQIHTMTSPDGRLEMTLYMDGQGTPFYALEYQERDVILPSSLGFELSCGSFRDGFEVHRIDTLTFDEVWEPVWGEEDRIRNHYKEAAIDLVQTSTGRLMTVRFRLYDDGLGFRYEFPSQEGMVSFTVKEELTQFALGADHVAWWIPCDYDTQEYEYTQSRLSQIESLMPEVLDANDPQTTYSLNGVQTSLQMRTDDGIYINIHEAALVDYPCMHLDL
;
A
#
# COMPACT_ATOMS: atom_id res chain seq x y z
N MET A 1 24.14 70.17 -13.56
CA MET A 1 23.89 69.23 -12.47
C MET A 1 22.84 68.22 -12.93
N LYS A 2 23.24 66.97 -13.20
CA LYS A 2 22.31 65.90 -13.61
C LYS A 2 22.14 64.96 -12.43
N PHE A 3 20.96 64.91 -11.84
CA PHE A 3 20.59 63.93 -10.81
C PHE A 3 20.36 62.59 -11.49
N LYS A 4 21.13 61.57 -11.10
CA LYS A 4 20.86 60.14 -11.40
C LYS A 4 19.99 59.57 -10.31
N SER A 5 18.75 59.22 -10.64
CA SER A 5 17.85 58.50 -9.75
C SER A 5 18.26 57.02 -9.74
N LEU A 6 18.62 56.49 -8.57
CA LEU A 6 18.95 55.08 -8.35
C LEU A 6 17.65 54.37 -7.93
N ILE A 7 17.05 53.54 -8.80
CA ILE A 7 15.93 52.70 -8.45
C ILE A 7 16.45 51.39 -7.89
N LEU A 8 16.23 51.21 -6.59
CA LEU A 8 16.56 49.97 -5.89
C LEU A 8 15.43 48.97 -6.09
N PHE A 9 15.67 47.93 -6.89
CA PHE A 9 14.73 46.80 -7.02
C PHE A 9 14.88 45.89 -5.78
N PHE A 10 13.85 45.86 -4.94
CA PHE A 10 13.71 44.89 -3.88
C PHE A 10 13.05 43.63 -4.45
N SER A 11 13.83 42.61 -4.77
CA SER A 11 13.30 41.29 -5.10
C SER A 11 12.91 40.58 -3.81
N VAL A 12 11.60 40.49 -3.59
CA VAL A 12 11.04 39.61 -2.55
C VAL A 12 11.16 38.18 -3.03
N LEU A 13 12.12 37.44 -2.50
CA LEU A 13 12.16 35.98 -2.60
C LEU A 13 11.01 35.43 -1.76
N VAL A 14 9.91 35.03 -2.39
CA VAL A 14 8.89 34.18 -1.76
C VAL A 14 9.49 32.79 -1.71
N ALA A 15 10.05 32.39 -0.56
CA ALA A 15 10.37 31.01 -0.29
C ALA A 15 9.04 30.26 -0.15
N SER A 16 8.67 29.54 -1.20
CA SER A 16 7.60 28.54 -1.13
C SER A 16 8.14 27.39 -0.25
N CYS A 17 7.77 27.41 1.03
CA CYS A 17 8.01 26.30 1.93
C CYS A 17 6.96 25.24 1.59
N SER A 18 7.24 24.32 0.66
CA SER A 18 6.58 23.03 0.62
C SER A 18 7.03 22.31 1.89
N SER A 19 6.11 22.13 2.84
CA SER A 19 6.34 21.28 4.01
C SER A 19 6.52 19.84 3.50
N VAL A 20 7.76 19.43 3.32
CA VAL A 20 8.08 18.00 3.27
C VAL A 20 7.67 17.47 4.64
N THR A 21 6.64 16.66 4.69
CA THR A 21 6.26 15.98 5.92
C THR A 21 7.45 15.12 6.33
N GLU A 22 8.13 15.48 7.41
CA GLU A 22 9.27 14.74 7.92
C GLU A 22 8.75 13.41 8.43
N MET A 23 9.19 12.31 7.84
CA MET A 23 8.86 10.95 8.26
C MET A 23 10.03 10.37 9.04
N GLU A 24 9.74 9.85 10.21
CA GLU A 24 10.70 9.11 11.01
C GLU A 24 10.74 7.65 10.57
N GLN A 25 11.92 7.12 10.30
CA GLN A 25 12.14 5.70 10.06
C GLN A 25 12.03 4.94 11.37
N ILE A 26 11.07 4.02 11.46
CA ILE A 26 10.76 3.27 12.67
C ILE A 26 11.44 1.90 12.67
N HIS A 27 11.33 1.17 11.56
CA HIS A 27 11.86 -0.19 11.46
C HIS A 27 12.17 -0.55 10.02
N THR A 28 13.26 -1.27 9.82
CA THR A 28 13.63 -1.83 8.51
C THR A 28 13.88 -3.32 8.64
N MET A 29 13.41 -4.10 7.68
CA MET A 29 13.76 -5.52 7.56
C MET A 29 14.01 -5.90 6.11
N THR A 30 14.96 -6.83 5.92
CA THR A 30 15.30 -7.38 4.61
C THR A 30 14.74 -8.79 4.45
N SER A 31 14.45 -9.22 3.22
CA SER A 31 14.11 -10.62 2.91
C SER A 31 15.21 -11.60 3.38
N PRO A 32 14.91 -12.89 3.48
CA PRO A 32 15.93 -13.88 3.84
C PRO A 32 17.18 -13.84 2.94
N ASP A 33 17.00 -13.62 1.63
CA ASP A 33 18.10 -13.51 0.66
C ASP A 33 18.69 -12.08 0.53
N GLY A 34 18.09 -11.09 1.23
CA GLY A 34 18.56 -9.71 1.29
C GLY A 34 18.27 -8.86 0.06
N ARG A 35 17.44 -9.32 -0.89
CA ARG A 35 17.13 -8.57 -2.10
C ARG A 35 15.96 -7.60 -1.96
N LEU A 36 14.99 -7.91 -1.10
CA LEU A 36 13.89 -7.02 -0.76
C LEU A 36 14.18 -6.34 0.57
N GLU A 37 13.84 -5.07 0.66
CA GLU A 37 13.87 -4.30 1.90
C GLU A 37 12.52 -3.60 2.11
N MET A 38 11.92 -3.79 3.27
CA MET A 38 10.72 -3.09 3.71
C MET A 38 11.09 -2.15 4.84
N THR A 39 10.67 -0.89 4.74
CA THR A 39 10.84 0.10 5.79
C THR A 39 9.49 0.66 6.25
N LEU A 40 9.29 0.66 7.57
CA LEU A 40 8.17 1.34 8.24
C LEU A 40 8.60 2.73 8.65
N TYR A 41 7.74 3.71 8.38
CA TYR A 41 7.89 5.10 8.79
C TYR A 41 6.68 5.57 9.60
N MET A 42 6.86 6.66 10.31
CA MET A 42 5.79 7.40 10.99
C MET A 42 5.95 8.89 10.67
N ASP A 43 4.87 9.56 10.32
CA ASP A 43 4.90 11.02 10.17
C ASP A 43 4.69 11.74 11.51
N GLY A 44 4.85 13.07 11.52
CA GLY A 44 4.67 13.90 12.71
C GLY A 44 3.24 13.95 13.27
N GLN A 45 2.27 13.35 12.56
CA GLN A 45 0.88 13.21 13.00
C GLN A 45 0.58 11.81 13.56
N GLY A 46 1.56 10.91 13.50
CA GLY A 46 1.39 9.52 13.92
C GLY A 46 0.65 8.66 12.88
N THR A 47 0.78 9.01 11.59
CA THR A 47 0.30 8.17 10.49
C THR A 47 1.38 7.16 10.14
N PRO A 48 1.10 5.84 10.13
CA PRO A 48 2.07 4.84 9.71
C PRO A 48 2.15 4.74 8.18
N PHE A 49 3.38 4.61 7.67
CA PHE A 49 3.67 4.37 6.24
C PHE A 49 4.63 3.20 6.10
N TYR A 50 4.55 2.51 4.98
CA TYR A 50 5.53 1.51 4.59
C TYR A 50 6.08 1.79 3.20
N ALA A 51 7.28 1.33 2.92
CA ALA A 51 7.89 1.34 1.59
C ALA A 51 8.53 -0.01 1.31
N LEU A 52 8.69 -0.35 0.03
CA LEU A 52 9.33 -1.59 -0.41
C LEU A 52 10.33 -1.29 -1.52
N GLU A 53 11.55 -1.78 -1.36
CA GLU A 53 12.61 -1.73 -2.36
C GLU A 53 13.02 -3.15 -2.80
N TYR A 54 13.41 -3.28 -4.06
CA TYR A 54 14.05 -4.48 -4.60
C TYR A 54 15.41 -4.14 -5.19
N GLN A 55 16.48 -4.62 -4.56
CA GLN A 55 17.86 -4.33 -4.99
C GLN A 55 18.10 -2.81 -5.16
N GLU A 56 17.78 -2.03 -4.10
CA GLU A 56 17.93 -0.57 -4.05
C GLU A 56 17.07 0.19 -5.08
N ARG A 57 16.02 -0.43 -5.63
CA ARG A 57 15.05 0.20 -6.53
C ARG A 57 13.68 0.25 -5.87
N ASP A 58 13.07 1.40 -5.89
CA ASP A 58 11.72 1.59 -5.36
C ASP A 58 10.71 0.69 -6.10
N VAL A 59 9.97 -0.11 -5.33
CA VAL A 59 8.81 -0.90 -5.79
C VAL A 59 7.53 -0.25 -5.30
N ILE A 60 7.45 0.05 -4.00
CA ILE A 60 6.38 0.80 -3.37
C ILE A 60 7.03 1.98 -2.64
N LEU A 61 6.66 3.19 -3.03
CA LEU A 61 7.03 4.43 -2.33
C LEU A 61 6.32 4.50 -0.97
N PRO A 62 6.74 5.40 -0.05
CA PRO A 62 6.05 5.55 1.22
C PRO A 62 4.54 5.67 1.05
N SER A 63 3.83 4.65 1.54
CA SER A 63 2.40 4.40 1.36
C SER A 63 1.72 4.31 2.72
N SER A 64 0.65 5.06 2.93
CA SER A 64 -0.04 5.12 4.21
C SER A 64 -0.81 3.84 4.51
N LEU A 65 -0.99 3.58 5.81
CA LEU A 65 -1.78 2.50 6.36
C LEU A 65 -2.86 3.08 7.27
N GLY A 66 -4.03 2.45 7.34
CA GLY A 66 -5.09 2.87 8.27
C GLY A 66 -6.50 2.56 7.83
N PHE A 67 -7.45 2.99 8.66
CA PHE A 67 -8.88 2.74 8.46
C PHE A 67 -9.74 3.88 8.97
N GLU A 68 -10.91 4.05 8.34
CA GLU A 68 -12.06 4.69 8.95
C GLU A 68 -13.04 3.63 9.43
N LEU A 69 -13.22 3.53 10.75
CA LEU A 69 -14.10 2.57 11.40
C LEU A 69 -15.36 3.23 11.94
N SER A 70 -16.41 2.45 12.19
CA SER A 70 -17.63 2.95 12.85
C SER A 70 -17.37 3.44 14.28
N CYS A 71 -16.34 2.95 14.93
CA CYS A 71 -15.94 3.33 16.29
C CYS A 71 -14.91 4.47 16.35
N GLY A 72 -14.44 5.00 15.22
CA GLY A 72 -13.51 6.11 15.10
C GLY A 72 -12.45 5.90 14.02
N SER A 73 -11.68 6.95 13.74
CA SER A 73 -10.57 6.89 12.77
C SER A 73 -9.38 6.14 13.34
N PHE A 74 -8.75 5.34 12.50
CA PHE A 74 -7.48 4.64 12.71
C PHE A 74 -6.48 5.04 11.62
N ARG A 75 -6.52 6.31 11.22
CA ARG A 75 -5.63 6.92 10.23
C ARG A 75 -4.32 7.39 10.83
N ASP A 76 -4.40 8.05 11.99
CA ASP A 76 -3.32 8.83 12.61
C ASP A 76 -3.35 8.78 14.14
N GLY A 77 -2.46 9.55 14.78
CA GLY A 77 -2.36 9.63 16.24
C GLY A 77 -1.70 8.41 16.87
N PHE A 78 -1.01 7.60 16.09
CA PHE A 78 -0.33 6.41 16.57
C PHE A 78 1.08 6.70 17.08
N GLU A 79 1.47 5.92 18.07
CA GLU A 79 2.85 5.69 18.50
C GLU A 79 3.14 4.20 18.46
N VAL A 80 4.39 3.85 18.24
CA VAL A 80 4.82 2.44 18.31
C VAL A 80 4.86 2.00 19.76
N HIS A 81 4.06 1.00 20.09
CA HIS A 81 4.03 0.39 21.41
C HIS A 81 5.08 -0.72 21.55
N ARG A 82 5.17 -1.58 20.53
CA ARG A 82 6.09 -2.72 20.50
C ARG A 82 6.38 -3.17 19.08
N ILE A 83 7.57 -3.73 18.87
CA ILE A 83 7.96 -4.41 17.64
C ILE A 83 8.47 -5.79 18.01
N ASP A 84 7.83 -6.84 17.50
CA ASP A 84 8.30 -8.22 17.62
C ASP A 84 8.75 -8.71 16.25
N THR A 85 9.91 -9.37 16.20
CA THR A 85 10.45 -9.93 14.96
C THR A 85 10.74 -11.41 15.09
N LEU A 86 10.59 -12.14 13.99
CA LEU A 86 11.02 -13.54 13.89
C LEU A 86 11.49 -13.88 12.48
N THR A 87 12.23 -14.99 12.37
CA THR A 87 12.51 -15.66 11.11
C THR A 87 11.86 -17.03 11.15
N PHE A 88 11.17 -17.40 10.07
CA PHE A 88 10.48 -18.68 9.95
C PHE A 88 10.97 -19.41 8.70
N ASP A 89 11.18 -20.70 8.81
CA ASP A 89 11.64 -21.55 7.72
C ASP A 89 11.13 -22.98 7.92
N GLU A 90 10.21 -23.41 7.09
CA GLU A 90 9.71 -24.78 7.06
C GLU A 90 9.45 -25.22 5.62
N VAL A 91 9.39 -26.51 5.41
CA VAL A 91 8.94 -27.13 4.16
C VAL A 91 7.74 -27.99 4.47
N TRP A 92 6.67 -27.79 3.71
CA TRP A 92 5.47 -28.60 3.80
C TRP A 92 5.14 -29.24 2.44
N GLU A 93 4.42 -30.35 2.49
CA GLU A 93 4.01 -31.11 1.31
C GLU A 93 2.50 -30.92 1.10
N PRO A 94 2.08 -30.26 0.01
CA PRO A 94 0.67 -30.12 -0.29
C PRO A 94 0.06 -31.49 -0.67
N VAL A 95 -1.24 -31.66 -0.38
CA VAL A 95 -1.95 -32.90 -0.68
C VAL A 95 -2.01 -33.15 -2.19
N TRP A 96 -2.06 -32.09 -2.99
CA TRP A 96 -2.04 -32.07 -4.46
C TRP A 96 -1.65 -30.67 -4.93
N GLY A 97 -1.21 -30.54 -6.18
CA GLY A 97 -0.75 -29.28 -6.76
C GLY A 97 0.35 -29.53 -7.78
N GLU A 98 0.92 -28.47 -8.30
CA GLU A 98 2.03 -28.52 -9.26
C GLU A 98 3.38 -28.80 -8.57
N GLU A 99 3.50 -28.35 -7.32
CA GLU A 99 4.70 -28.53 -6.51
C GLU A 99 4.47 -29.62 -5.46
N ASP A 100 5.43 -30.51 -5.29
CA ASP A 100 5.41 -31.57 -4.28
C ASP A 100 5.93 -31.10 -2.90
N ARG A 101 6.68 -30.01 -2.88
CA ARG A 101 7.24 -29.41 -1.68
C ARG A 101 7.27 -27.89 -1.79
N ILE A 102 6.72 -27.20 -0.80
CA ILE A 102 6.67 -25.75 -0.72
C ILE A 102 7.47 -25.29 0.50
N ARG A 103 8.49 -24.46 0.26
CA ARG A 103 9.23 -23.81 1.34
C ARG A 103 8.53 -22.53 1.76
N ASN A 104 8.20 -22.44 3.03
CA ASN A 104 7.65 -21.24 3.67
C ASN A 104 8.76 -20.57 4.48
N HIS A 105 9.47 -19.63 3.87
CA HIS A 105 10.65 -18.99 4.45
C HIS A 105 10.50 -17.46 4.37
N TYR A 106 10.39 -16.82 5.52
CA TYR A 106 10.19 -15.38 5.63
C TYR A 106 10.79 -14.79 6.90
N LYS A 107 10.97 -13.48 6.90
CA LYS A 107 11.10 -12.68 8.12
C LYS A 107 9.79 -11.97 8.39
N GLU A 108 9.42 -11.89 9.67
CA GLU A 108 8.18 -11.25 10.12
C GLU A 108 8.50 -10.12 11.09
N ALA A 109 7.77 -9.02 10.98
CA ALA A 109 7.70 -7.96 11.96
C ALA A 109 6.23 -7.71 12.33
N ALA A 110 5.89 -7.84 13.60
CA ALA A 110 4.60 -7.43 14.14
C ALA A 110 4.78 -6.09 14.85
N ILE A 111 4.12 -5.07 14.35
CA ILE A 111 4.20 -3.69 14.84
C ILE A 111 2.92 -3.36 15.59
N ASP A 112 2.99 -3.34 16.92
CA ASP A 112 1.89 -2.93 17.76
C ASP A 112 1.87 -1.39 17.85
N LEU A 113 0.78 -0.80 17.38
CA LEU A 113 0.52 0.63 17.38
C LEU A 113 -0.52 0.96 18.45
N VAL A 114 -0.31 2.01 19.21
CA VAL A 114 -1.28 2.57 20.16
C VAL A 114 -1.68 3.97 19.72
N GLN A 115 -2.99 4.19 19.57
CA GLN A 115 -3.51 5.54 19.29
C GLN A 115 -3.55 6.36 20.58
N THR A 116 -2.75 7.41 20.67
CA THR A 116 -2.50 8.17 21.91
C THR A 116 -3.75 8.81 22.49
N SER A 117 -4.68 9.26 21.63
CA SER A 117 -5.91 9.94 22.06
C SER A 117 -6.98 9.00 22.64
N THR A 118 -6.98 7.72 22.22
CA THR A 118 -8.02 6.74 22.58
C THR A 118 -7.49 5.57 23.39
N GLY A 119 -6.18 5.32 23.37
CA GLY A 119 -5.54 4.13 23.94
C GLY A 119 -5.80 2.85 23.13
N ARG A 120 -6.43 2.95 21.96
CA ARG A 120 -6.76 1.79 21.12
C ARG A 120 -5.53 1.24 20.42
N LEU A 121 -5.53 -0.09 20.27
CA LEU A 121 -4.44 -0.85 19.69
C LEU A 121 -4.80 -1.34 18.29
N MET A 122 -3.82 -1.33 17.41
CA MET A 122 -3.83 -1.98 16.11
C MET A 122 -2.45 -2.59 15.89
N THR A 123 -2.38 -3.81 15.37
CA THR A 123 -1.10 -4.41 14.95
C THR A 123 -1.06 -4.50 13.44
N VAL A 124 0.04 -4.09 12.83
CA VAL A 124 0.35 -4.38 11.43
C VAL A 124 1.42 -5.45 11.41
N ARG A 125 1.10 -6.60 10.82
CA ARG A 125 2.02 -7.72 10.70
C ARG A 125 2.51 -7.84 9.28
N PHE A 126 3.81 -7.66 9.09
CA PHE A 126 4.51 -7.79 7.82
C PHE A 126 5.25 -9.12 7.75
N ARG A 127 5.18 -9.78 6.59
CA ARG A 127 6.03 -10.93 6.24
C ARG A 127 6.75 -10.65 4.95
N LEU A 128 8.06 -10.68 5.00
CA LEU A 128 8.92 -10.44 3.85
C LEU A 128 9.58 -11.74 3.41
N TYR A 129 9.19 -12.17 2.22
CA TYR A 129 9.71 -13.34 1.50
C TYR A 129 10.80 -12.90 0.52
N ASP A 130 11.44 -13.84 -0.15
CA ASP A 130 12.45 -13.54 -1.18
C ASP A 130 11.85 -12.96 -2.47
N ASP A 131 10.54 -13.12 -2.66
CA ASP A 131 9.78 -12.75 -3.84
C ASP A 131 8.61 -11.80 -3.57
N GLY A 132 8.41 -11.37 -2.33
CA GLY A 132 7.31 -10.46 -2.03
C GLY A 132 7.12 -10.09 -0.57
N LEU A 133 6.24 -9.10 -0.38
CA LEU A 133 5.79 -8.61 0.91
C LEU A 133 4.31 -8.92 1.08
N GLY A 134 3.95 -9.64 2.15
CA GLY A 134 2.58 -9.75 2.62
C GLY A 134 2.40 -8.98 3.92
N PHE A 135 1.23 -8.37 4.13
CA PHE A 135 0.88 -7.80 5.43
C PHE A 135 -0.60 -7.94 5.73
N ARG A 136 -0.93 -7.81 7.00
CA ARG A 136 -2.30 -7.79 7.50
C ARG A 136 -2.42 -6.91 8.72
N TYR A 137 -3.63 -6.43 8.95
CA TYR A 137 -3.98 -5.74 10.18
C TYR A 137 -4.61 -6.71 11.17
N GLU A 138 -4.30 -6.51 12.44
CA GLU A 138 -4.88 -7.25 13.56
C GLU A 138 -5.46 -6.25 14.55
N PHE A 139 -6.72 -6.46 14.93
CA PHE A 139 -7.39 -5.66 15.95
C PHE A 139 -7.55 -6.52 17.20
N PRO A 140 -6.67 -6.35 18.21
CA PRO A 140 -6.77 -7.12 19.44
C PRO A 140 -8.09 -6.83 20.16
N SER A 141 -8.62 -7.82 20.89
CA SER A 141 -9.81 -7.62 21.70
C SER A 141 -9.56 -6.54 22.75
N GLN A 142 -10.36 -5.46 22.69
CA GLN A 142 -10.20 -4.29 23.54
C GLN A 142 -11.53 -3.61 23.80
N GLU A 143 -11.60 -2.79 24.86
CA GLU A 143 -12.81 -2.07 25.24
C GLU A 143 -13.28 -1.14 24.12
N GLY A 144 -14.59 -1.15 23.84
CA GLY A 144 -15.20 -0.33 22.78
C GLY A 144 -14.96 -0.79 21.35
N MET A 145 -14.31 -1.99 21.15
CA MET A 145 -14.06 -2.59 19.84
C MET A 145 -14.42 -4.08 19.78
N VAL A 146 -15.51 -4.48 20.45
CA VAL A 146 -16.01 -5.86 20.39
C VAL A 146 -16.54 -6.21 18.99
N SER A 147 -17.16 -5.22 18.35
CA SER A 147 -17.60 -5.26 16.94
C SER A 147 -17.54 -3.87 16.33
N PHE A 148 -17.16 -3.77 15.08
CA PHE A 148 -17.11 -2.52 14.33
C PHE A 148 -17.31 -2.79 12.85
N THR A 149 -17.69 -1.74 12.12
CA THR A 149 -17.76 -1.76 10.67
C THR A 149 -16.57 -0.99 10.11
N VAL A 150 -15.86 -1.57 9.15
CA VAL A 150 -14.90 -0.86 8.32
C VAL A 150 -15.71 -0.01 7.34
N LYS A 151 -15.53 1.31 7.38
CA LYS A 151 -16.16 2.28 6.47
C LYS A 151 -15.29 2.49 5.25
N GLU A 152 -13.99 2.55 5.47
CA GLU A 152 -12.99 2.79 4.44
C GLU A 152 -11.66 2.17 4.90
N GLU A 153 -10.98 1.47 4.01
CA GLU A 153 -9.59 1.07 4.16
C GLU A 153 -8.71 2.08 3.44
N LEU A 154 -7.69 2.59 4.14
CA LEU A 154 -6.82 3.67 3.69
C LEU A 154 -5.44 3.16 3.26
N THR A 155 -5.33 1.86 3.03
CA THR A 155 -4.09 1.22 2.56
C THR A 155 -3.72 1.74 1.18
N GLN A 156 -2.52 2.28 1.04
CA GLN A 156 -1.98 2.77 -0.23
C GLN A 156 -0.91 1.85 -0.80
N PHE A 157 -0.75 1.92 -2.11
CA PHE A 157 0.33 1.31 -2.89
C PHE A 157 0.88 2.36 -3.85
N ALA A 158 1.62 3.35 -3.32
CA ALA A 158 2.18 4.43 -4.10
C ALA A 158 3.31 3.91 -5.00
N LEU A 159 3.19 4.14 -6.29
CA LEU A 159 4.14 3.67 -7.30
C LEU A 159 5.02 4.81 -7.78
N GLY A 160 6.30 4.51 -8.06
CA GLY A 160 7.29 5.52 -8.47
C GLY A 160 7.18 5.99 -9.92
N ALA A 161 6.36 5.30 -10.75
CA ALA A 161 6.22 5.62 -12.17
C ALA A 161 4.90 5.09 -12.75
N ASP A 162 4.60 5.54 -13.96
CA ASP A 162 3.45 5.11 -14.76
C ASP A 162 3.76 3.76 -15.44
N HIS A 163 3.54 2.66 -14.73
CA HIS A 163 3.86 1.32 -15.19
C HIS A 163 2.89 0.80 -16.28
N VAL A 164 3.35 -0.15 -17.07
CA VAL A 164 2.45 -0.96 -17.91
C VAL A 164 1.69 -1.91 -17.00
N ALA A 165 0.36 -1.92 -17.10
CA ALA A 165 -0.53 -2.73 -16.30
C ALA A 165 -1.39 -3.65 -17.17
N TRP A 166 -1.75 -4.80 -16.62
CA TRP A 166 -2.82 -5.68 -17.11
C TRP A 166 -3.93 -5.67 -16.07
N TRP A 167 -5.10 -5.20 -16.47
CA TRP A 167 -6.17 -4.87 -15.55
C TRP A 167 -7.56 -5.19 -16.10
N ILE A 168 -8.51 -5.33 -15.20
CA ILE A 168 -9.95 -5.43 -15.47
C ILE A 168 -10.70 -4.42 -14.58
N PRO A 169 -11.89 -3.95 -15.01
CA PRO A 169 -12.70 -3.01 -14.24
C PRO A 169 -13.06 -3.52 -12.84
N CYS A 170 -13.26 -2.60 -11.90
CA CYS A 170 -13.78 -2.92 -10.58
C CYS A 170 -15.27 -3.24 -10.63
N ASP A 171 -15.60 -4.50 -10.82
CA ASP A 171 -16.96 -5.02 -10.77
C ASP A 171 -17.02 -6.07 -9.66
N TYR A 172 -17.99 -5.94 -8.74
CA TYR A 172 -18.07 -6.85 -7.60
C TYR A 172 -18.92 -8.10 -7.88
N ASP A 173 -19.63 -8.13 -9.01
CA ASP A 173 -20.47 -9.28 -9.40
C ASP A 173 -19.71 -10.27 -10.29
N THR A 174 -18.68 -9.83 -11.03
CA THR A 174 -17.96 -10.68 -11.97
C THR A 174 -16.49 -10.32 -12.10
N GLN A 175 -15.67 -11.32 -12.44
CA GLN A 175 -14.27 -11.17 -12.86
C GLN A 175 -14.05 -11.68 -14.30
N GLU A 176 -15.14 -11.83 -15.07
CA GLU A 176 -15.12 -12.42 -16.41
C GLU A 176 -14.87 -11.39 -17.52
N TYR A 177 -14.04 -10.37 -17.23
CA TYR A 177 -13.59 -9.40 -18.20
C TYR A 177 -12.34 -9.89 -18.95
N GLU A 178 -12.19 -9.48 -20.21
CA GLU A 178 -10.91 -9.59 -20.88
C GLU A 178 -9.92 -8.60 -20.30
N TYR A 179 -8.67 -9.04 -20.05
CA TYR A 179 -7.63 -8.15 -19.54
C TYR A 179 -7.24 -7.10 -20.57
N THR A 180 -7.25 -5.86 -20.15
CA THR A 180 -6.75 -4.73 -20.93
C THR A 180 -5.31 -4.41 -20.53
N GLN A 181 -4.46 -4.17 -21.51
CA GLN A 181 -3.08 -3.71 -21.30
C GLN A 181 -2.96 -2.23 -21.62
N SER A 182 -2.51 -1.44 -20.65
CA SER A 182 -2.24 -0.01 -20.83
C SER A 182 -1.21 0.51 -19.82
N ARG A 183 -0.86 1.79 -19.88
CA ARG A 183 -0.26 2.49 -18.75
C ARG A 183 -1.32 2.72 -17.67
N LEU A 184 -0.91 2.80 -16.41
CA LEU A 184 -1.81 3.11 -15.29
C LEU A 184 -2.57 4.42 -15.51
N SER A 185 -1.89 5.47 -15.96
CA SER A 185 -2.48 6.79 -16.27
C SER A 185 -3.53 6.77 -17.38
N GLN A 186 -3.63 5.72 -18.16
CA GLN A 186 -4.59 5.58 -19.24
C GLN A 186 -5.89 4.87 -18.84
N ILE A 187 -5.91 4.23 -17.67
CA ILE A 187 -7.01 3.36 -17.24
C ILE A 187 -8.34 4.11 -17.24
N GLU A 188 -8.43 5.26 -16.57
CA GLU A 188 -9.65 6.07 -16.51
C GLU A 188 -10.18 6.42 -17.91
N SER A 189 -9.30 6.79 -18.83
CA SER A 189 -9.70 7.16 -20.19
C SER A 189 -10.15 5.98 -21.06
N LEU A 190 -9.65 4.77 -20.79
CA LEU A 190 -10.00 3.54 -21.50
C LEU A 190 -11.21 2.83 -20.89
N MET A 191 -11.55 3.13 -19.65
CA MET A 191 -12.62 2.44 -18.91
C MET A 191 -13.95 2.40 -19.66
N PRO A 192 -14.46 3.48 -20.27
CA PRO A 192 -15.72 3.45 -21.02
C PRO A 192 -15.71 2.45 -22.19
N GLU A 193 -14.60 2.38 -22.94
CA GLU A 193 -14.44 1.46 -24.07
C GLU A 193 -14.39 0.00 -23.60
N VAL A 194 -13.67 -0.25 -22.51
CA VAL A 194 -13.54 -1.59 -21.91
C VAL A 194 -14.90 -2.07 -21.38
N LEU A 195 -15.66 -1.20 -20.73
CA LEU A 195 -17.00 -1.52 -20.25
C LEU A 195 -17.98 -1.76 -21.42
N ASP A 196 -17.89 -0.99 -22.50
CA ASP A 196 -18.75 -1.17 -23.68
C ASP A 196 -18.42 -2.47 -24.45
N ALA A 197 -17.15 -2.90 -24.43
CA ALA A 197 -16.72 -4.15 -25.08
C ALA A 197 -17.07 -5.42 -24.30
N ASN A 198 -17.41 -5.29 -23.03
CA ASN A 198 -17.79 -6.40 -22.13
C ASN A 198 -19.25 -6.23 -21.70
N ASP A 199 -19.79 -7.19 -20.98
CA ASP A 199 -21.15 -7.12 -20.43
C ASP A 199 -21.05 -6.81 -18.90
N PRO A 200 -20.89 -5.54 -18.51
CA PRO A 200 -20.64 -5.16 -17.13
C PRO A 200 -21.89 -5.46 -16.29
N GLN A 201 -21.68 -6.02 -15.11
CA GLN A 201 -22.75 -6.27 -14.14
C GLN A 201 -22.92 -5.05 -13.22
N THR A 202 -21.93 -4.78 -12.40
CA THR A 202 -22.01 -3.67 -11.45
C THR A 202 -20.61 -3.07 -11.21
N THR A 203 -20.28 -2.08 -12.03
CA THR A 203 -19.08 -1.24 -11.82
C THR A 203 -19.41 -0.07 -10.91
N TYR A 204 -18.57 0.20 -9.92
CA TYR A 204 -18.80 1.27 -8.95
C TYR A 204 -17.71 2.36 -8.94
N SER A 205 -16.68 2.20 -9.74
CA SER A 205 -15.64 3.22 -9.95
C SER A 205 -15.15 3.21 -11.38
N LEU A 206 -14.99 4.39 -12.01
CA LEU A 206 -14.45 4.52 -13.37
C LEU A 206 -12.92 4.54 -13.40
N ASN A 207 -12.27 4.66 -12.26
CA ASN A 207 -10.82 4.59 -12.11
C ASN A 207 -10.38 3.40 -11.23
N GLY A 208 -11.32 2.54 -10.85
CA GLY A 208 -11.06 1.38 -10.03
C GLY A 208 -10.79 0.12 -10.85
N VAL A 209 -9.89 -0.71 -10.36
CA VAL A 209 -9.53 -1.99 -10.95
C VAL A 209 -9.62 -3.11 -9.92
N GLN A 210 -9.87 -4.34 -10.42
CA GLN A 210 -9.83 -5.54 -9.58
C GLN A 210 -8.39 -5.98 -9.31
N THR A 211 -8.21 -6.71 -8.24
CA THR A 211 -7.01 -7.53 -8.03
C THR A 211 -7.23 -8.94 -8.63
N SER A 212 -6.20 -9.57 -9.16
CA SER A 212 -4.77 -9.20 -9.15
C SER A 212 -4.46 -8.11 -10.17
N LEU A 213 -3.87 -7.01 -9.71
CA LEU A 213 -3.32 -6.01 -10.61
C LEU A 213 -1.87 -6.37 -10.92
N GLN A 214 -1.60 -6.73 -12.16
CA GLN A 214 -0.25 -7.04 -12.62
C GLN A 214 0.35 -5.87 -13.37
N MET A 215 1.59 -5.56 -13.07
CA MET A 215 2.30 -4.44 -13.65
C MET A 215 3.72 -4.83 -14.07
N ARG A 216 4.30 -4.04 -14.95
CA ARG A 216 5.71 -4.13 -15.31
C ARG A 216 6.32 -2.74 -15.39
N THR A 217 7.44 -2.55 -14.72
CA THR A 217 8.26 -1.35 -14.82
C THR A 217 8.99 -1.29 -16.16
N ASP A 218 9.45 -0.10 -16.56
CA ASP A 218 10.18 0.06 -17.82
C ASP A 218 11.56 -0.65 -17.80
N ASP A 219 12.13 -0.86 -16.64
CA ASP A 219 13.38 -1.60 -16.41
C ASP A 219 13.19 -3.09 -16.11
N GLY A 220 11.95 -3.60 -16.25
CA GLY A 220 11.65 -5.04 -16.34
C GLY A 220 11.32 -5.74 -15.04
N ILE A 221 11.01 -5.02 -13.94
CA ILE A 221 10.45 -5.63 -12.73
C ILE A 221 8.95 -5.91 -12.97
N TYR A 222 8.49 -7.09 -12.61
CA TYR A 222 7.08 -7.42 -12.55
C TYR A 222 6.59 -7.25 -11.11
N ILE A 223 5.46 -6.53 -10.96
CA ILE A 223 4.80 -6.25 -9.69
C ILE A 223 3.39 -6.82 -9.76
N ASN A 224 2.97 -7.53 -8.72
CA ASN A 224 1.62 -8.03 -8.59
C ASN A 224 1.04 -7.60 -7.24
N ILE A 225 -0.11 -6.91 -7.27
CA ILE A 225 -0.85 -6.53 -6.06
C ILE A 225 -2.11 -7.37 -6.01
N HIS A 226 -2.26 -8.17 -4.95
CA HIS A 226 -3.43 -8.99 -4.71
C HIS A 226 -3.62 -9.30 -3.22
N GLU A 227 -4.79 -9.79 -2.87
CA GLU A 227 -5.05 -10.36 -1.56
C GLU A 227 -4.63 -11.83 -1.50
N ALA A 228 -3.88 -12.19 -0.45
CA ALA A 228 -3.36 -13.55 -0.28
C ALA A 228 -4.35 -14.48 0.44
N ALA A 229 -5.26 -13.92 1.25
CA ALA A 229 -6.21 -14.70 2.04
C ALA A 229 -7.48 -13.88 2.28
N LEU A 230 -8.55 -14.22 1.56
CA LEU A 230 -9.87 -13.62 1.73
C LEU A 230 -10.64 -14.38 2.82
N VAL A 231 -10.50 -13.92 4.08
CA VAL A 231 -11.14 -14.53 5.25
C VAL A 231 -11.87 -13.44 6.04
N ASP A 232 -13.20 -13.55 6.09
CA ASP A 232 -14.09 -12.61 6.81
C ASP A 232 -13.88 -11.13 6.43
N TYR A 233 -13.52 -10.87 5.16
CA TYR A 233 -13.27 -9.54 4.62
C TYR A 233 -13.74 -9.45 3.16
N PRO A 234 -14.22 -8.29 2.68
CA PRO A 234 -14.59 -8.11 1.27
C PRO A 234 -13.36 -8.23 0.35
N CYS A 235 -13.58 -8.65 -0.90
CA CYS A 235 -12.51 -8.71 -1.87
C CYS A 235 -11.94 -7.32 -2.18
N MET A 236 -10.63 -7.28 -2.38
CA MET A 236 -9.89 -6.03 -2.61
C MET A 236 -10.11 -5.51 -4.03
N HIS A 237 -10.41 -4.23 -4.13
CA HIS A 237 -10.33 -3.45 -5.35
C HIS A 237 -9.40 -2.27 -5.11
N LEU A 238 -8.75 -1.80 -6.17
CA LEU A 238 -7.83 -0.68 -6.12
C LEU A 238 -8.45 0.51 -6.83
N ASP A 239 -8.43 1.66 -6.18
CA ASP A 239 -8.81 2.95 -6.75
C ASP A 239 -7.52 3.70 -7.13
N LEU A 240 -7.44 4.25 -8.37
CA LEU A 240 -6.22 4.77 -8.97
C LEU A 240 -6.13 6.31 -8.88
#